data_924d3e18a7ce38e112f7544742e0caeb
#
_entry.id   924d3e18a7ce38e112f7544742e0caeb
#
_cell.length_a   1.000
_cell.length_b   1.000
_cell.length_c   1.000
_cell.angle_alpha   90.00
_cell.angle_beta   90.00
_cell.angle_gamma   90.00
#
_symmetry.space_group_name_H-M   'P 1'
#
loop_
_entity.id
_entity.type
_entity.pdbx_description
1 polymer ?
#
loop_
_entity_poly.entity_id
_entity_poly.type
_entity_poly.pdbx_seq_one_letter_code
_entity_poly.pdbx_strand_id
1 'polypeptide(L)'
;TVLKTIQDLRPIERLPMLALPPDVPAETIQRLEVISNRGSWTADERTKIISNFGHGVKPSGHGFDTLFNTWRSLADWGERYLAALQEYQEVFFAEEELRIRPTLEIGLLQAQVAAQKLSFSQLVEELSRGVLLENPETITSCTLLPSWWVAPLAFLVYPEPGKALMAFDVRTGSKSGGAAAEAPDLLVTALKVLGDSTRLRILKYLAVEPLAPSELARRLRLRPPTVIHHLRLLRFAGLVHVTVSENFEKRYAARLEELQTISKLLKDYLVING
;
A
#
# COMPACT_ATOMS: atom_id res chain seq x y z
N THR A 1 -7.33 20.93 1.15
CA THR A 1 -6.53 19.94 1.93
C THR A 1 -7.46 19.00 2.65
N VAL A 2 -7.03 17.76 2.91
CA VAL A 2 -7.83 16.75 3.65
C VAL A 2 -8.31 17.27 5.00
N LEU A 3 -7.44 18.00 5.72
CA LEU A 3 -7.80 18.61 7.01
C LEU A 3 -8.98 19.58 6.85
N LYS A 4 -9.00 20.41 5.80
CA LYS A 4 -10.11 21.31 5.52
C LYS A 4 -11.41 20.54 5.24
N THR A 5 -11.33 19.46 4.46
CA THR A 5 -12.50 18.60 4.20
C THR A 5 -13.07 18.03 5.50
N ILE A 6 -12.21 17.55 6.42
CA ILE A 6 -12.66 17.02 7.73
C ILE A 6 -13.22 18.14 8.61
N GLN A 7 -12.64 19.34 8.53
CA GLN A 7 -13.10 20.53 9.26
C GLN A 7 -14.50 20.98 8.82
N ASP A 8 -14.78 20.90 7.51
CA ASP A 8 -16.08 21.28 6.92
C ASP A 8 -17.21 20.27 7.23
N LEU A 9 -16.86 19.04 7.66
CA LEU A 9 -17.85 18.04 8.10
C LEU A 9 -18.40 18.37 9.49
N ARG A 10 -19.68 18.08 9.68
CA ARG A 10 -20.27 18.10 11.03
C ARG A 10 -19.54 17.08 11.93
N PRO A 11 -19.38 17.37 13.24
CA PRO A 11 -18.65 16.48 14.15
C PRO A 11 -19.15 15.03 14.10
N ILE A 12 -20.46 14.82 14.01
CA ILE A 12 -21.10 13.50 13.95
C ILE A 12 -20.78 12.70 12.68
N GLU A 13 -20.38 13.36 11.59
CA GLU A 13 -20.08 12.73 10.30
C GLU A 13 -18.62 12.27 10.18
N ARG A 14 -17.73 12.77 11.03
CA ARG A 14 -16.28 12.52 10.93
C ARG A 14 -15.90 11.06 11.16
N LEU A 15 -16.46 10.43 12.21
CA LEU A 15 -16.19 9.00 12.46
C LEU A 15 -16.83 8.08 11.40
N PRO A 16 -18.10 8.26 11.01
CA PRO A 16 -18.69 7.50 9.91
C PRO A 16 -17.86 7.55 8.63
N MET A 17 -17.40 8.74 8.21
CA MET A 17 -16.57 8.90 7.01
C MET A 17 -15.26 8.09 7.07
N LEU A 18 -14.65 7.95 8.25
CA LEU A 18 -13.37 7.26 8.43
C LEU A 18 -13.52 5.76 8.66
N ALA A 19 -14.59 5.34 9.34
CA ALA A 19 -14.75 3.98 9.84
C ALA A 19 -15.68 3.11 9.01
N LEU A 20 -16.54 3.71 8.19
CA LEU A 20 -17.48 2.97 7.35
C LEU A 20 -16.96 2.83 5.91
N PRO A 21 -17.12 1.65 5.29
CA PRO A 21 -16.92 1.50 3.85
C PRO A 21 -17.83 2.44 3.04
N PRO A 22 -17.39 2.89 1.85
CA PRO A 22 -18.18 3.79 1.01
C PRO A 22 -19.54 3.25 0.57
N ASP A 23 -19.70 1.94 0.54
CA ASP A 23 -20.88 1.18 0.12
C ASP A 23 -21.81 0.78 1.24
N VAL A 24 -21.59 1.31 2.47
CA VAL A 24 -22.46 1.02 3.60
C VAL A 24 -23.87 1.56 3.32
N PRO A 25 -24.92 0.71 3.50
CA PRO A 25 -26.29 1.14 3.29
C PRO A 25 -26.68 2.33 4.18
N ALA A 26 -27.38 3.31 3.60
CA ALA A 26 -27.84 4.50 4.32
C ALA A 26 -28.66 4.14 5.59
N GLU A 27 -29.40 3.02 5.55
CA GLU A 27 -30.13 2.49 6.70
C GLU A 27 -29.20 2.14 7.87
N THR A 28 -28.01 1.63 7.58
CA THR A 28 -27.00 1.32 8.63
C THR A 28 -26.51 2.60 9.30
N ILE A 29 -26.25 3.65 8.52
CA ILE A 29 -25.83 4.96 9.06
C ILE A 29 -26.93 5.55 9.95
N GLN A 30 -28.18 5.54 9.48
CA GLN A 30 -29.32 6.01 10.28
C GLN A 30 -29.49 5.23 11.58
N ARG A 31 -29.32 3.91 11.55
CA ARG A 31 -29.38 3.07 12.77
C ARG A 31 -28.25 3.42 13.73
N LEU A 32 -27.04 3.65 13.24
CA LEU A 32 -25.90 4.07 14.06
C LEU A 32 -26.16 5.44 14.71
N GLU A 33 -26.78 6.38 14.00
CA GLU A 33 -27.19 7.68 14.55
C GLU A 33 -28.23 7.54 15.67
N VAL A 34 -29.27 6.72 15.46
CA VAL A 34 -30.30 6.45 16.47
C VAL A 34 -29.67 5.81 17.72
N ILE A 35 -28.80 4.85 17.55
CA ILE A 35 -28.08 4.18 18.63
C ILE A 35 -27.20 5.18 19.38
N SER A 36 -26.46 6.00 18.66
CA SER A 36 -25.60 7.03 19.24
C SER A 36 -26.40 8.00 20.12
N ASN A 37 -27.50 8.51 19.58
CA ASN A 37 -28.38 9.43 20.30
C ASN A 37 -29.04 8.80 21.55
N ARG A 38 -29.36 7.51 21.49
CA ARG A 38 -29.92 6.76 22.63
C ARG A 38 -28.83 6.38 23.64
N GLY A 39 -27.58 6.30 23.24
CA GLY A 39 -26.43 5.93 24.09
C GLY A 39 -26.39 4.47 24.54
N SER A 40 -27.19 3.58 23.94
CA SER A 40 -27.22 2.14 24.25
C SER A 40 -27.55 1.30 23.02
N TRP A 41 -27.17 0.05 23.03
CA TRP A 41 -27.46 -0.93 21.97
C TRP A 41 -28.14 -2.17 22.49
N THR A 42 -28.81 -2.86 21.57
CA THR A 42 -29.29 -4.22 21.78
C THR A 42 -28.30 -5.22 21.10
N ALA A 43 -28.33 -6.48 21.53
CA ALA A 43 -27.52 -7.54 20.91
C ALA A 43 -27.88 -7.74 19.43
N ASP A 44 -29.15 -7.57 19.06
CA ASP A 44 -29.65 -7.69 17.68
C ASP A 44 -29.12 -6.55 16.78
N GLU A 45 -29.15 -5.30 17.26
CA GLU A 45 -28.57 -4.16 16.55
C GLU A 45 -27.07 -4.35 16.30
N ARG A 46 -26.34 -4.81 17.31
CA ARG A 46 -24.92 -5.14 17.19
C ARG A 46 -24.68 -6.17 16.07
N THR A 47 -25.44 -7.25 16.06
CA THR A 47 -25.30 -8.33 15.07
C THR A 47 -25.58 -7.82 13.65
N LYS A 48 -26.65 -7.03 13.48
CA LYS A 48 -27.04 -6.47 12.18
C LYS A 48 -26.01 -5.46 11.64
N ILE A 49 -25.42 -4.65 12.49
CA ILE A 49 -24.37 -3.73 12.08
C ILE A 49 -23.12 -4.48 11.67
N ILE A 50 -22.69 -5.50 12.46
CA ILE A 50 -21.53 -6.33 12.15
C ILE A 50 -21.68 -7.02 10.79
N SER A 51 -22.87 -7.51 10.45
CA SER A 51 -23.09 -8.19 9.17
C SER A 51 -22.93 -7.28 7.94
N ASN A 52 -23.05 -5.97 8.12
CA ASN A 52 -22.92 -4.96 7.05
C ASN A 52 -21.47 -4.48 6.85
N PHE A 53 -20.56 -4.79 7.77
CA PHE A 53 -19.12 -4.59 7.55
C PHE A 53 -18.59 -5.78 6.74
N GLY A 54 -18.47 -5.60 5.44
CA GLY A 54 -18.16 -6.64 4.43
C GLY A 54 -17.12 -7.71 4.79
N HIS A 55 -16.98 -8.69 3.96
CA HIS A 55 -16.29 -9.99 4.10
C HIS A 55 -14.76 -9.92 4.30
N GLY A 56 -14.20 -8.99 5.01
CA GLY A 56 -12.75 -8.89 5.24
C GLY A 56 -12.33 -8.54 6.66
N VAL A 57 -13.19 -7.91 7.42
CA VAL A 57 -12.90 -7.50 8.79
C VAL A 57 -13.62 -8.44 9.74
N LYS A 58 -12.92 -9.46 10.25
CA LYS A 58 -13.35 -10.14 11.48
C LYS A 58 -12.87 -9.27 12.63
N PRO A 59 -13.72 -8.42 13.18
CA PRO A 59 -13.32 -7.60 14.31
C PRO A 59 -13.09 -8.54 15.50
N SER A 60 -11.92 -8.46 16.09
CA SER A 60 -11.71 -9.03 17.43
C SER A 60 -12.75 -8.40 18.37
N GLY A 61 -13.33 -9.16 19.28
CA GLY A 61 -14.41 -8.66 20.15
C GLY A 61 -14.08 -7.34 20.84
N HIS A 62 -12.83 -7.10 21.23
CA HIS A 62 -12.34 -5.84 21.82
C HIS A 62 -12.36 -4.64 20.87
N GLY A 63 -12.02 -4.83 19.59
CA GLY A 63 -12.02 -3.74 18.60
C GLY A 63 -13.43 -3.20 18.32
N PHE A 64 -14.43 -4.09 18.31
CA PHE A 64 -15.83 -3.69 18.13
C PHE A 64 -16.39 -2.97 19.32
N ASP A 65 -16.14 -3.45 20.52
CA ASP A 65 -16.62 -2.79 21.72
C ASP A 65 -16.04 -1.37 21.86
N THR A 66 -14.77 -1.17 21.44
CA THR A 66 -14.16 0.15 21.39
C THR A 66 -14.83 1.04 20.35
N LEU A 67 -15.02 0.55 19.12
CA LEU A 67 -15.69 1.28 18.05
C LEU A 67 -17.12 1.66 18.47
N PHE A 68 -17.84 0.72 19.04
CA PHE A 68 -19.19 0.96 19.52
C PHE A 68 -19.25 1.96 20.67
N ASN A 69 -18.35 1.88 21.63
CA ASN A 69 -18.28 2.87 22.71
C ASN A 69 -18.00 4.28 22.16
N THR A 70 -17.14 4.36 21.14
CA THR A 70 -16.86 5.63 20.42
C THR A 70 -18.11 6.15 19.70
N TRP A 71 -18.90 5.25 19.11
CA TRP A 71 -20.16 5.62 18.41
C TRP A 71 -21.22 6.23 19.33
N ARG A 72 -21.18 5.94 20.61
CA ARG A 72 -22.10 6.53 21.62
C ARG A 72 -21.88 8.03 21.83
N SER A 73 -20.75 8.56 21.40
CA SER A 73 -20.37 9.98 21.57
C SER A 73 -19.77 10.55 20.29
N LEU A 74 -20.43 10.33 19.14
CA LEU A 74 -19.94 10.71 17.81
C LEU A 74 -19.51 12.18 17.71
N ALA A 75 -20.32 13.09 18.26
CA ALA A 75 -20.03 14.53 18.21
C ALA A 75 -18.77 14.87 19.01
N ASP A 76 -18.68 14.41 20.27
CA ASP A 76 -17.52 14.63 21.13
C ASP A 76 -16.24 13.99 20.52
N TRP A 77 -16.38 12.78 20.01
CA TRP A 77 -15.27 12.13 19.32
C TRP A 77 -14.83 12.94 18.08
N GLY A 78 -15.78 13.39 17.27
CA GLY A 78 -15.50 14.16 16.07
C GLY A 78 -14.77 15.48 16.35
N GLU A 79 -15.14 16.19 17.41
CA GLU A 79 -14.43 17.41 17.85
C GLU A 79 -13.02 17.09 18.34
N ARG A 80 -12.85 16.09 19.19
CA ARG A 80 -11.56 15.68 19.71
C ARG A 80 -10.64 15.17 18.61
N TYR A 81 -11.18 14.44 17.63
CA TYR A 81 -10.44 13.97 16.49
C TYR A 81 -9.90 15.11 15.62
N LEU A 82 -10.75 16.11 15.33
CA LEU A 82 -10.31 17.29 14.58
C LEU A 82 -9.23 18.07 15.34
N ALA A 83 -9.44 18.29 16.63
CA ALA A 83 -8.45 18.99 17.48
C ALA A 83 -7.10 18.25 17.49
N ALA A 84 -7.12 16.93 17.64
CA ALA A 84 -5.90 16.12 17.60
C ALA A 84 -5.20 16.17 16.25
N LEU A 85 -5.95 16.18 15.12
CA LEU A 85 -5.36 16.34 13.79
C LEU A 85 -4.74 17.72 13.59
N GLN A 86 -5.37 18.77 14.10
CA GLN A 86 -4.85 20.14 14.02
C GLN A 86 -3.56 20.27 14.84
N GLU A 87 -3.56 19.76 16.07
CA GLU A 87 -2.36 19.75 16.92
C GLU A 87 -1.23 18.92 16.28
N TYR A 88 -1.54 17.74 15.73
CA TYR A 88 -0.56 16.93 15.00
C TYR A 88 0.01 17.67 13.79
N GLN A 89 -0.83 18.38 13.04
CA GLN A 89 -0.41 19.20 11.90
C GLN A 89 0.58 20.29 12.33
N GLU A 90 0.24 21.03 13.39
CA GLU A 90 1.04 22.18 13.85
C GLU A 90 2.36 21.76 14.50
N VAL A 91 2.31 20.73 15.38
CA VAL A 91 3.48 20.36 16.20
C VAL A 91 4.46 19.46 15.46
N PHE A 92 3.97 18.58 14.57
CA PHE A 92 4.80 17.57 13.94
C PHE A 92 4.77 17.64 12.40
N PHE A 93 3.58 17.63 11.81
CA PHE A 93 3.46 17.35 10.38
C PHE A 93 3.87 18.54 9.51
N ALA A 94 3.74 19.79 9.99
CA ALA A 94 4.08 20.97 9.21
C ALA A 94 5.57 21.02 8.85
N GLU A 95 6.44 20.68 9.80
CA GLU A 95 7.89 20.60 9.56
C GLU A 95 8.22 19.43 8.63
N GLU A 96 7.62 18.26 8.89
CA GLU A 96 7.83 17.07 8.08
C GLU A 96 7.32 17.27 6.64
N GLU A 97 6.18 17.94 6.46
CA GLU A 97 5.63 18.27 5.14
C GLU A 97 6.63 19.15 4.34
N LEU A 98 7.20 20.17 4.96
CA LEU A 98 8.21 21.01 4.31
C LEU A 98 9.44 20.20 3.89
N ARG A 99 9.86 19.25 4.71
CA ARG A 99 11.01 18.39 4.45
C ARG A 99 10.78 17.44 3.29
N ILE A 100 9.60 16.84 3.18
CA ILE A 100 9.29 15.79 2.18
C ILE A 100 8.70 16.37 0.88
N ARG A 101 8.10 17.53 0.91
CA ARG A 101 7.41 18.16 -0.22
C ARG A 101 8.25 18.21 -1.50
N PRO A 102 9.52 18.63 -1.51
CA PRO A 102 10.32 18.64 -2.75
C PRO A 102 10.44 17.26 -3.38
N THR A 103 10.60 16.21 -2.57
CA THR A 103 10.69 14.83 -3.07
C THR A 103 9.35 14.35 -3.63
N LEU A 104 8.22 14.71 -3.01
CA LEU A 104 6.89 14.41 -3.51
C LEU A 104 6.63 15.08 -4.87
N GLU A 105 7.00 16.35 -5.02
CA GLU A 105 6.86 17.12 -6.26
C GLU A 105 7.71 16.53 -7.39
N ILE A 106 8.95 16.17 -7.11
CA ILE A 106 9.83 15.49 -8.08
C ILE A 106 9.21 14.14 -8.49
N GLY A 107 8.76 13.34 -7.53
CA GLY A 107 8.12 12.05 -7.80
C GLY A 107 6.85 12.20 -8.63
N LEU A 108 6.05 13.23 -8.38
CA LEU A 108 4.86 13.54 -9.18
C LEU A 108 5.23 13.88 -10.62
N LEU A 109 6.22 14.75 -10.84
CA LEU A 109 6.70 15.11 -12.18
C LEU A 109 7.24 13.89 -12.92
N GLN A 110 8.00 13.04 -12.27
CA GLN A 110 8.50 11.80 -12.87
C GLN A 110 7.37 10.87 -13.29
N ALA A 111 6.36 10.68 -12.43
CA ALA A 111 5.19 9.88 -12.74
C ALA A 111 4.38 10.47 -13.91
N GLN A 112 4.24 11.79 -13.99
CA GLN A 112 3.58 12.46 -15.11
C GLN A 112 4.33 12.25 -16.44
N VAL A 113 5.66 12.35 -16.43
CA VAL A 113 6.49 12.08 -17.62
C VAL A 113 6.39 10.60 -18.02
N ALA A 114 6.41 9.68 -17.07
CA ALA A 114 6.23 8.25 -17.33
C ALA A 114 4.84 7.96 -17.93
N ALA A 115 3.78 8.58 -17.40
CA ALA A 115 2.42 8.42 -17.90
C ALA A 115 2.23 8.87 -19.35
N GLN A 116 3.07 9.77 -19.87
CA GLN A 116 3.03 10.17 -21.28
C GLN A 116 3.67 9.15 -22.23
N LYS A 117 4.51 8.25 -21.70
CA LYS A 117 5.33 7.33 -22.50
C LYS A 117 4.92 5.86 -22.37
N LEU A 118 4.31 5.51 -21.24
CA LEU A 118 3.98 4.15 -20.88
C LEU A 118 2.48 3.89 -21.00
N SER A 119 2.11 2.65 -21.31
CA SER A 119 0.74 2.19 -21.12
C SER A 119 0.38 2.17 -19.65
N PHE A 120 -0.91 2.15 -19.32
CA PHE A 120 -1.38 2.12 -17.92
C PHE A 120 -0.76 0.95 -17.14
N SER A 121 -0.74 -0.26 -17.72
CA SER A 121 -0.14 -1.44 -17.08
C SER A 121 1.35 -1.27 -16.82
N GLN A 122 2.10 -0.75 -17.77
CA GLN A 122 3.54 -0.48 -17.62
C GLN A 122 3.79 0.61 -16.56
N LEU A 123 2.97 1.65 -16.52
CA LEU A 123 3.07 2.71 -15.50
C LEU A 123 2.82 2.16 -14.10
N VAL A 124 1.80 1.33 -13.93
CA VAL A 124 1.51 0.66 -12.64
C VAL A 124 2.69 -0.23 -12.25
N GLU A 125 3.21 -1.04 -13.16
CA GLU A 125 4.35 -1.91 -12.89
C GLU A 125 5.59 -1.12 -12.46
N GLU A 126 5.92 -0.03 -13.16
CA GLU A 126 7.07 0.82 -12.84
C GLU A 126 6.92 1.50 -11.49
N LEU A 127 5.82 2.22 -11.26
CA LEU A 127 5.59 2.97 -10.02
C LEU A 127 5.41 2.07 -8.80
N SER A 128 4.89 0.87 -8.99
CA SER A 128 4.68 -0.12 -7.92
C SER A 128 5.86 -1.05 -7.70
N ARG A 129 6.87 -1.00 -8.55
CA ARG A 129 8.00 -1.95 -8.58
C ARG A 129 7.53 -3.40 -8.77
N GLY A 130 6.87 -3.63 -9.90
CA GLY A 130 6.50 -4.98 -10.33
C GLY A 130 5.15 -5.48 -9.85
N VAL A 131 4.14 -4.62 -9.66
CA VAL A 131 2.74 -5.06 -9.60
C VAL A 131 2.20 -5.13 -11.02
N LEU A 132 1.73 -6.31 -11.41
CA LEU A 132 0.97 -6.55 -12.62
C LEU A 132 -0.50 -6.67 -12.26
N LEU A 133 -1.36 -5.98 -13.00
CA LEU A 133 -2.80 -6.09 -12.87
C LEU A 133 -3.28 -7.21 -13.80
N GLU A 134 -4.15 -8.07 -13.32
CA GLU A 134 -4.67 -9.20 -14.12
C GLU A 134 -5.60 -8.69 -15.23
N ASN A 135 -6.49 -7.74 -14.92
CA ASN A 135 -7.48 -7.19 -15.84
C ASN A 135 -7.42 -5.64 -15.83
N PRO A 136 -6.34 -5.02 -16.34
CA PRO A 136 -6.15 -3.56 -16.29
C PRO A 136 -7.22 -2.79 -17.09
N GLU A 137 -7.86 -3.44 -18.06
CA GLU A 137 -8.94 -2.89 -18.87
C GLU A 137 -10.25 -2.63 -18.09
N THR A 138 -10.43 -3.28 -16.95
CA THR A 138 -11.59 -3.01 -16.08
C THR A 138 -11.45 -1.69 -15.31
N ILE A 139 -10.26 -1.10 -15.28
CA ILE A 139 -9.97 0.15 -14.59
C ILE A 139 -10.16 1.30 -15.56
N THR A 140 -11.24 2.06 -15.40
CA THR A 140 -11.55 3.24 -16.22
C THR A 140 -10.83 4.50 -15.78
N SER A 141 -10.44 4.57 -14.49
CA SER A 141 -9.64 5.67 -13.95
C SER A 141 -8.77 5.22 -12.79
N CYS A 142 -7.56 5.80 -12.70
CA CYS A 142 -6.65 5.55 -11.60
C CYS A 142 -6.08 6.86 -11.05
N THR A 143 -6.27 7.11 -9.76
CA THR A 143 -5.63 8.23 -9.08
C THR A 143 -4.27 7.78 -8.55
N LEU A 144 -3.20 8.43 -9.02
CA LEU A 144 -1.83 8.19 -8.57
C LEU A 144 -1.45 9.19 -7.48
N LEU A 145 -1.01 8.69 -6.32
CA LEU A 145 -0.62 9.48 -5.17
C LEU A 145 0.87 9.25 -4.86
N PRO A 146 1.74 10.25 -5.06
CA PRO A 146 3.11 10.16 -4.57
C PRO A 146 3.10 10.10 -3.03
N SER A 147 3.86 9.19 -2.45
CA SER A 147 3.87 8.98 -1.00
C SER A 147 5.27 8.72 -0.47
N TRP A 148 5.59 9.38 0.64
CA TRP A 148 6.84 9.18 1.37
C TRP A 148 6.80 7.91 2.24
N TRP A 149 5.62 7.53 2.78
CA TRP A 149 5.50 6.46 3.78
C TRP A 149 5.11 5.09 3.22
N VAL A 150 4.70 5.01 1.97
CA VAL A 150 4.32 3.73 1.34
C VAL A 150 5.54 2.83 1.07
N ALA A 151 6.72 3.44 1.03
CA ALA A 151 7.96 2.71 0.73
C ALA A 151 8.13 1.42 1.56
N PRO A 152 8.73 0.42 0.95
CA PRO A 152 9.32 0.39 -0.40
C PRO A 152 8.36 -0.07 -1.50
N LEU A 153 7.08 -0.23 -1.18
CA LEU A 153 6.07 -0.82 -2.06
C LEU A 153 4.98 0.20 -2.37
N ALA A 154 4.10 -0.12 -3.30
CA ALA A 154 2.89 0.64 -3.57
C ALA A 154 1.70 0.08 -2.78
N PHE A 155 0.72 0.94 -2.53
CA PHE A 155 -0.57 0.58 -1.97
C PHE A 155 -1.65 0.81 -3.03
N LEU A 156 -2.41 -0.21 -3.35
CA LEU A 156 -3.46 -0.16 -4.36
C LEU A 156 -4.80 -0.55 -3.73
N VAL A 157 -5.80 0.28 -3.94
CA VAL A 157 -7.20 0.03 -3.53
C VAL A 157 -8.17 0.36 -4.67
N TYR A 158 -9.31 -0.28 -4.62
CA TYR A 158 -10.43 -0.05 -5.54
C TYR A 158 -11.59 0.54 -4.73
N PRO A 159 -11.71 1.89 -4.67
CA PRO A 159 -12.78 2.53 -3.90
C PRO A 159 -14.16 2.29 -4.49
N GLU A 160 -14.25 2.11 -5.79
CA GLU A 160 -15.47 1.85 -6.54
C GLU A 160 -15.14 0.94 -7.74
N PRO A 161 -16.11 0.22 -8.31
CA PRO A 161 -15.92 -0.52 -9.56
C PRO A 161 -15.34 0.37 -10.67
N GLY A 162 -14.30 -0.09 -11.32
CA GLY A 162 -13.61 0.64 -12.39
C GLY A 162 -12.73 1.80 -11.94
N LYS A 163 -12.68 2.14 -10.64
CA LYS A 163 -11.81 3.19 -10.11
C LYS A 163 -10.73 2.58 -9.23
N ALA A 164 -9.48 2.99 -9.46
CA ALA A 164 -8.34 2.61 -8.64
C ALA A 164 -7.67 3.84 -8.01
N LEU A 165 -7.08 3.64 -6.85
CA LEU A 165 -6.20 4.59 -6.20
C LEU A 165 -4.90 3.88 -5.85
N MET A 166 -3.78 4.40 -6.34
CA MET A 166 -2.47 3.84 -6.10
C MET A 166 -1.55 4.88 -5.45
N ALA A 167 -1.15 4.61 -4.21
CA ALA A 167 -0.07 5.33 -3.58
C ALA A 167 1.26 4.65 -3.90
N PHE A 168 2.26 5.42 -4.38
CA PHE A 168 3.57 4.89 -4.79
C PHE A 168 4.72 5.62 -4.09
N ASP A 169 5.84 4.90 -3.92
CA ASP A 169 7.04 5.43 -3.25
C ASP A 169 7.80 6.40 -4.14
N VAL A 170 8.08 7.59 -3.62
CA VAL A 170 8.84 8.65 -4.33
C VAL A 170 10.32 8.70 -3.96
N ARG A 171 10.76 7.95 -2.94
CA ARG A 171 12.15 8.02 -2.44
C ARG A 171 13.17 7.36 -3.36
N THR A 172 12.73 6.67 -4.38
CA THR A 172 13.57 5.86 -5.28
C THR A 172 14.10 6.60 -6.50
N GLY A 173 13.57 7.79 -6.78
CA GLY A 173 14.11 8.68 -7.81
C GLY A 173 15.36 9.44 -7.38
N SER A 174 15.72 9.43 -6.11
CA SER A 174 16.98 9.94 -5.61
C SER A 174 18.09 8.95 -5.98
N LYS A 175 18.59 9.06 -7.22
CA LYS A 175 19.94 8.58 -7.52
C LYS A 175 20.83 9.34 -6.57
N SER A 176 21.31 8.67 -5.52
CA SER A 176 22.44 9.17 -4.77
C SER A 176 23.52 9.43 -5.81
N GLY A 177 23.84 10.70 -6.01
CA GLY A 177 25.00 11.14 -6.79
C GLY A 177 26.25 10.75 -6.00
N GLY A 178 26.46 9.46 -5.80
CA GLY A 178 27.67 8.91 -5.25
C GLY A 178 28.82 9.13 -6.24
N ALA A 179 29.96 9.47 -5.72
CA ALA A 179 31.19 9.59 -6.50
C ALA A 179 31.39 8.32 -7.34
N ALA A 180 32.00 8.43 -8.52
CA ALA A 180 32.20 7.36 -9.49
C ALA A 180 32.92 6.09 -8.97
N ALA A 181 33.29 6.05 -7.69
CA ALA A 181 33.96 4.93 -7.01
C ALA A 181 33.03 4.02 -6.22
N GLU A 182 31.75 4.39 -6.00
CA GLU A 182 30.81 3.59 -5.23
C GLU A 182 29.97 2.67 -6.13
N ALA A 183 29.74 1.44 -5.67
CA ALA A 183 28.87 0.51 -6.38
C ALA A 183 27.45 1.04 -6.47
N PRO A 184 26.75 0.90 -7.63
CA PRO A 184 25.38 1.34 -7.78
C PRO A 184 24.47 0.76 -6.70
N ASP A 185 23.62 1.58 -6.07
CA ASP A 185 22.69 1.16 -4.99
C ASP A 185 21.84 -0.05 -5.37
N LEU A 186 21.41 -0.10 -6.64
CA LEU A 186 20.66 -1.24 -7.17
C LEU A 186 21.47 -2.53 -7.09
N LEU A 187 22.75 -2.49 -7.49
CA LEU A 187 23.65 -3.64 -7.44
C LEU A 187 23.86 -4.11 -6.01
N VAL A 188 24.18 -3.19 -5.10
CA VAL A 188 24.39 -3.49 -3.66
C VAL A 188 23.15 -4.10 -3.03
N THR A 189 21.98 -3.55 -3.32
CA THR A 189 20.70 -4.04 -2.80
C THR A 189 20.40 -5.44 -3.33
N ALA A 190 20.58 -5.66 -4.64
CA ALA A 190 20.35 -6.96 -5.26
C ALA A 190 21.29 -8.03 -4.71
N LEU A 191 22.59 -7.74 -4.57
CA LEU A 191 23.56 -8.68 -4.03
C LEU A 191 23.27 -9.03 -2.56
N LYS A 192 22.91 -8.06 -1.73
CA LYS A 192 22.47 -8.31 -0.33
C LYS A 192 21.24 -9.23 -0.27
N VAL A 193 20.30 -9.05 -1.20
CA VAL A 193 19.11 -9.88 -1.28
C VAL A 193 19.44 -11.28 -1.80
N LEU A 194 20.25 -11.42 -2.82
CA LEU A 194 20.66 -12.71 -3.40
C LEU A 194 21.58 -13.54 -2.48
N GLY A 195 22.24 -12.92 -1.51
CA GLY A 195 23.12 -13.59 -0.55
C GLY A 195 22.43 -14.56 0.44
N ASP A 196 21.12 -14.74 0.35
CA ASP A 196 20.35 -15.64 1.22
C ASP A 196 19.89 -16.90 0.47
N SER A 197 20.21 -18.08 0.99
CA SER A 197 19.90 -19.36 0.36
C SER A 197 18.42 -19.63 0.19
N THR A 198 17.59 -19.15 1.11
CA THR A 198 16.12 -19.30 1.03
C THR A 198 15.56 -18.46 -0.10
N ARG A 199 16.05 -17.24 -0.28
CA ARG A 199 15.63 -16.38 -1.39
C ARG A 199 16.05 -16.94 -2.74
N LEU A 200 17.24 -17.52 -2.86
CA LEU A 200 17.63 -18.22 -4.08
C LEU A 200 16.72 -19.42 -4.38
N ARG A 201 16.31 -20.18 -3.37
CA ARG A 201 15.35 -21.27 -3.54
C ARG A 201 13.97 -20.76 -3.96
N ILE A 202 13.51 -19.66 -3.40
CA ILE A 202 12.26 -19.00 -3.82
C ILE A 202 12.35 -18.61 -5.29
N LEU A 203 13.40 -17.88 -5.69
CA LEU A 203 13.62 -17.50 -7.09
C LEU A 203 13.64 -18.69 -8.03
N LYS A 204 14.27 -19.79 -7.65
CA LYS A 204 14.29 -21.03 -8.45
C LYS A 204 12.87 -21.56 -8.74
N TYR A 205 11.96 -21.55 -7.76
CA TYR A 205 10.58 -21.95 -7.97
C TYR A 205 9.83 -20.95 -8.85
N LEU A 206 10.02 -19.65 -8.57
CA LEU A 206 9.34 -18.57 -9.28
C LEU A 206 9.82 -18.37 -10.72
N ALA A 207 11.01 -18.89 -11.06
CA ALA A 207 11.53 -18.89 -12.43
C ALA A 207 10.83 -19.94 -13.31
N VAL A 208 10.15 -20.92 -12.71
CA VAL A 208 9.45 -21.99 -13.43
C VAL A 208 7.99 -21.62 -13.65
N GLU A 209 7.32 -21.13 -12.61
CA GLU A 209 5.90 -20.80 -12.63
C GLU A 209 5.51 -19.74 -11.60
N PRO A 210 4.45 -18.93 -11.85
CA PRO A 210 3.92 -18.02 -10.86
C PRO A 210 3.28 -18.77 -9.68
N LEU A 211 3.68 -18.44 -8.43
CA LEU A 211 3.21 -19.12 -7.23
C LEU A 211 2.65 -18.17 -6.19
N ALA A 212 1.63 -18.63 -5.46
CA ALA A 212 1.13 -17.94 -4.28
C ALA A 212 2.07 -18.13 -3.06
N PRO A 213 2.10 -17.21 -2.09
CA PRO A 213 2.94 -17.33 -0.89
C PRO A 213 2.68 -18.63 -0.10
N SER A 214 1.43 -19.10 -0.03
CA SER A 214 1.04 -20.34 0.63
C SER A 214 1.61 -21.58 -0.07
N GLU A 215 1.67 -21.59 -1.40
CA GLU A 215 2.25 -22.65 -2.21
C GLU A 215 3.76 -22.74 -2.00
N LEU A 216 4.45 -21.57 -2.03
CA LEU A 216 5.88 -21.48 -1.71
C LEU A 216 6.18 -21.94 -0.28
N ALA A 217 5.36 -21.57 0.70
CA ALA A 217 5.52 -21.95 2.09
C ALA A 217 5.48 -23.48 2.25
N ARG A 218 4.54 -24.13 1.57
CA ARG A 218 4.43 -25.60 1.54
C ARG A 218 5.64 -26.27 0.90
N ARG A 219 6.07 -25.80 -0.29
CA ARG A 219 7.22 -26.36 -1.03
C ARG A 219 8.55 -26.19 -0.29
N LEU A 220 8.70 -25.07 0.40
CA LEU A 220 9.92 -24.76 1.14
C LEU A 220 9.92 -25.28 2.57
N ARG A 221 8.78 -25.77 3.09
CA ARG A 221 8.54 -26.18 4.48
C ARG A 221 8.80 -25.00 5.44
N LEU A 222 8.32 -23.81 5.07
CA LEU A 222 8.41 -22.59 5.85
C LEU A 222 7.03 -22.10 6.28
N ARG A 223 7.00 -21.19 7.25
CA ARG A 223 5.76 -20.50 7.63
C ARG A 223 5.41 -19.41 6.60
N PRO A 224 4.12 -19.21 6.26
CA PRO A 224 3.71 -18.18 5.30
C PRO A 224 4.24 -16.77 5.60
N PRO A 225 4.26 -16.26 6.84
CA PRO A 225 4.85 -14.96 7.14
C PRO A 225 6.32 -14.84 6.78
N THR A 226 7.10 -15.91 6.96
CA THR A 226 8.53 -15.95 6.59
C THR A 226 8.70 -15.84 5.07
N VAL A 227 7.87 -16.56 4.30
CA VAL A 227 7.90 -16.48 2.83
C VAL A 227 7.50 -15.09 2.36
N ILE A 228 6.46 -14.49 2.94
CA ILE A 228 6.02 -13.14 2.61
C ILE A 228 7.16 -12.12 2.87
N HIS A 229 7.90 -12.30 3.97
CA HIS A 229 9.07 -11.46 4.26
C HIS A 229 10.14 -11.57 3.16
N HIS A 230 10.51 -12.79 2.75
CA HIS A 230 11.49 -13.00 1.67
C HIS A 230 11.00 -12.46 0.33
N LEU A 231 9.72 -12.68 -0.02
CA LEU A 231 9.11 -12.14 -1.24
C LEU A 231 9.13 -10.61 -1.27
N ARG A 232 8.88 -9.96 -0.12
CA ARG A 232 8.96 -8.50 0.00
C ARG A 232 10.38 -7.99 -0.29
N LEU A 233 11.41 -8.65 0.25
CA LEU A 233 12.80 -8.28 -0.01
C LEU A 233 13.19 -8.50 -1.48
N LEU A 234 12.80 -9.62 -2.07
CA LEU A 234 13.01 -9.92 -3.48
C LEU A 234 12.33 -8.89 -4.40
N ARG A 235 11.09 -8.50 -4.05
CA ARG A 235 10.37 -7.47 -4.78
C ARG A 235 11.01 -6.10 -4.64
N PHE A 236 11.46 -5.75 -3.44
CA PHE A 236 12.20 -4.50 -3.21
C PHE A 236 13.46 -4.40 -4.07
N ALA A 237 14.16 -5.50 -4.28
CA ALA A 237 15.31 -5.59 -5.17
C ALA A 237 14.96 -5.71 -6.67
N GLY A 238 13.67 -5.65 -7.03
CA GLY A 238 13.20 -5.76 -8.41
C GLY A 238 13.29 -7.17 -9.00
N LEU A 239 13.60 -8.21 -8.21
CA LEU A 239 13.87 -9.58 -8.68
C LEU A 239 12.62 -10.41 -8.91
N VAL A 240 11.48 -9.96 -8.43
CA VAL A 240 10.17 -10.60 -8.63
C VAL A 240 9.11 -9.56 -8.92
N HIS A 241 8.12 -9.93 -9.73
CA HIS A 241 6.87 -9.20 -9.84
C HIS A 241 5.74 -9.96 -9.14
N VAL A 242 4.63 -9.27 -8.89
CA VAL A 242 3.43 -9.84 -8.31
C VAL A 242 2.23 -9.50 -9.18
N THR A 243 1.51 -10.52 -9.62
CA THR A 243 0.20 -10.35 -10.26
C THR A 243 -0.86 -10.34 -9.18
N VAL A 244 -1.73 -9.33 -9.24
CA VAL A 244 -2.86 -9.18 -8.32
C VAL A 244 -4.15 -9.35 -9.10
N SER A 245 -4.96 -10.35 -8.70
CA SER A 245 -6.29 -10.57 -9.27
C SER A 245 -7.33 -9.63 -8.66
N GLU A 246 -8.52 -9.58 -9.25
CA GLU A 246 -9.66 -8.82 -8.72
C GLU A 246 -10.05 -9.23 -7.29
N ASN A 247 -9.85 -10.49 -6.94
CA ASN A 247 -10.08 -11.01 -5.59
C ASN A 247 -8.89 -10.79 -4.63
N PHE A 248 -7.94 -9.92 -5.00
CA PHE A 248 -6.71 -9.65 -4.26
C PHE A 248 -5.81 -10.87 -4.02
N GLU A 249 -5.99 -11.94 -4.76
CA GLU A 249 -5.04 -13.05 -4.76
C GLU A 249 -3.72 -12.60 -5.39
N LYS A 250 -2.62 -12.98 -4.77
CA LYS A 250 -1.26 -12.58 -5.18
C LYS A 250 -0.49 -13.78 -5.65
N ARG A 251 0.01 -13.74 -6.89
CA ARG A 251 0.96 -14.69 -7.44
C ARG A 251 2.26 -13.98 -7.78
N TYR A 252 3.36 -14.59 -7.44
CA TYR A 252 4.70 -14.04 -7.66
C TYR A 252 5.41 -14.82 -8.75
N ALA A 253 6.21 -14.13 -9.60
CA ALA A 253 7.09 -14.76 -10.57
C ALA A 253 8.44 -14.03 -10.58
N ALA A 254 9.51 -14.73 -10.99
CA ALA A 254 10.84 -14.15 -11.08
C ALA A 254 10.96 -13.24 -12.31
N ARG A 255 11.69 -12.13 -12.15
CA ARG A 255 12.10 -11.22 -13.24
C ARG A 255 13.50 -11.60 -13.69
N LEU A 256 13.58 -12.52 -14.65
CA LEU A 256 14.87 -13.07 -15.10
C LEU A 256 15.70 -12.03 -15.86
N GLU A 257 15.04 -11.09 -16.53
CA GLU A 257 15.68 -9.95 -17.21
C GLU A 257 16.44 -9.04 -16.24
N GLU A 258 15.93 -8.86 -15.03
CA GLU A 258 16.61 -8.05 -14.01
C GLU A 258 17.87 -8.73 -13.46
N LEU A 259 17.91 -10.06 -13.41
CA LEU A 259 19.14 -10.80 -13.07
C LEU A 259 20.23 -10.60 -14.13
N GLN A 260 19.86 -10.48 -15.40
CA GLN A 260 20.81 -10.14 -16.47
C GLN A 260 21.33 -8.71 -16.32
N THR A 261 20.44 -7.76 -16.00
CA THR A 261 20.79 -6.36 -15.72
C THR A 261 21.77 -6.26 -14.54
N ILE A 262 21.50 -6.96 -13.44
CA ILE A 262 22.38 -6.99 -12.26
C ILE A 262 23.73 -7.61 -12.60
N SER A 263 23.74 -8.70 -13.36
CA SER A 263 25.00 -9.34 -13.82
C SER A 263 25.83 -8.40 -14.68
N LYS A 264 25.17 -7.63 -15.56
CA LYS A 264 25.85 -6.61 -16.38
C LYS A 264 26.41 -5.49 -15.51
N LEU A 265 25.62 -4.93 -14.60
CA LEU A 265 26.07 -3.88 -13.67
C LEU A 265 27.27 -4.34 -12.83
N LEU A 266 27.28 -5.59 -12.38
CA LEU A 266 28.41 -6.13 -11.64
C LEU A 266 29.66 -6.21 -12.50
N LYS A 267 29.56 -6.70 -13.75
CA LYS A 267 30.67 -6.75 -14.69
C LYS A 267 31.21 -5.36 -15.00
N ASP A 268 30.31 -4.41 -15.30
CA ASP A 268 30.69 -3.04 -15.63
C ASP A 268 31.38 -2.37 -14.42
N TYR A 269 30.91 -2.60 -13.20
CA TYR A 269 31.53 -2.08 -11.98
C TYR A 269 32.95 -2.65 -11.76
N LEU A 270 33.16 -3.93 -12.06
CA LEU A 270 34.49 -4.58 -11.90
C LEU A 270 35.47 -4.20 -12.98
N VAL A 271 35.00 -3.82 -14.17
CA VAL A 271 35.85 -3.47 -15.32
C VAL A 271 36.30 -2.00 -15.32
N ILE A 272 35.52 -1.08 -14.70
CA ILE A 272 35.84 0.37 -14.66
C ILE A 272 37.12 0.66 -13.84
N ASN A 273 37.65 -0.30 -13.10
CA ASN A 273 38.86 -0.16 -12.27
C ASN A 273 40.13 -0.80 -12.87
N GLY A 274 40.15 -1.06 -14.19
CA GLY A 274 41.29 -1.57 -14.92
C GLY A 274 41.94 -0.56 -15.85
#